data_3c125963ee789da3fd35791e8c817292
#
_entry.id   3c125963ee789da3fd35791e8c817292
#
_cell.length_a   1.000
_cell.length_b   1.000
_cell.length_c   1.000
_cell.angle_alpha   90.00
_cell.angle_beta   90.00
_cell.angle_gamma   90.00
#
_symmetry.space_group_name_H-M   'P 1'
#
loop_
_entity.id
_entity.type
_entity.pdbx_description
1 polymer ?
#
loop_
_entity_poly.entity_id
_entity_poly.type
_entity_poly.pdbx_seq_one_letter_code
_entity_poly.pdbx_strand_id
1 'polypeptide(L)'
;MRNLEENYDIVVVGAGHAGCEAALAGARLGLNTIMFTVSAESIALMPCNPNVGGSSKGHLVRELDALGGEMGKNIDKTFIQSKMLNCSKGPAVHSLRAQADKQAYSNEMRKTLENQENLTIRQGEVTKLLVEDGKITGVKTYSGAVYHCKAVVLCTGTYLKARCIYGDVSNYTGPNGLQAANYLTDSLKELGIEMFRFKTGTPARIAGNTIDYSKMEEQFGDEKVVPFSFSTDPKDVQIQQKSCWLTYTNETTHEIIRENLDRSPLYSGMIEGTGPRYCPSIEDKVVRFADKKRHQVFIEPEGLYTNEMYIGGMSSSLPEDVQEAMYHSVPGLEHAKIVKNAYAIEYDCINPRQLYPTLEFKKIKGLFSGGQFNGSSGYEEAAAQGLIAGINAAMEVLGKEQLILDRSEAYIGVLIDDLVTKENHEPYRMMTSRAEYRLLLRQDNADLRLRKKGWQVGLVDDETYAKVLEKERLIQEEIQRVENTNVGMTEAVQSLLESKGSTPLKSGISLAELIRRPDLSYEDVATIDKKRPELAWDVQEQVNINIKYDGYIRRQMKQVEQFKKLEAKKIPENLDYEKVKSLRIEARQKLELYRPVSIGQASRISGVSPADISVLLVYMEQYGREQKE
;
A
#
# COMPACT_ATOMS: atom_id res chain seq x y z
N MET A 1 8.97 -43.94 9.05
CA MET A 1 8.08 -42.95 9.72
C MET A 1 7.07 -42.50 8.71
N ARG A 2 5.77 -42.49 9.03
CA ARG A 2 4.77 -41.88 8.15
C ARG A 2 4.92 -40.37 8.28
N ASN A 3 5.15 -39.65 7.18
CA ASN A 3 5.11 -38.20 7.16
C ASN A 3 3.66 -37.74 7.35
N LEU A 4 3.46 -36.60 8.02
CA LEU A 4 2.16 -35.95 8.10
C LEU A 4 1.74 -35.48 6.71
N GLU A 5 0.52 -35.82 6.29
CA GLU A 5 -0.09 -35.34 5.03
C GLU A 5 -1.48 -34.80 5.33
N GLU A 6 -1.74 -33.57 4.90
CA GLU A 6 -3.02 -32.89 5.08
C GLU A 6 -3.48 -32.25 3.76
N ASN A 7 -4.77 -31.95 3.65
CA ASN A 7 -5.36 -31.35 2.45
C ASN A 7 -6.06 -30.03 2.81
N TYR A 8 -5.79 -29.03 2.01
CA TYR A 8 -6.41 -27.70 2.08
C TYR A 8 -6.79 -27.22 0.68
N ASP A 9 -7.61 -26.18 0.58
CA ASP A 9 -7.86 -25.53 -0.71
C ASP A 9 -6.75 -24.54 -1.04
N ILE A 10 -6.36 -23.72 -0.05
CA ILE A 10 -5.34 -22.67 -0.17
C ILE A 10 -4.28 -22.80 0.93
N VAL A 11 -3.01 -22.67 0.54
CA VAL A 11 -1.89 -22.51 1.45
C VAL A 11 -1.33 -21.09 1.33
N VAL A 12 -1.22 -20.36 2.44
CA VAL A 12 -0.58 -19.05 2.51
C VAL A 12 0.76 -19.19 3.25
N VAL A 13 1.84 -18.71 2.65
CA VAL A 13 3.19 -18.80 3.20
C VAL A 13 3.65 -17.43 3.67
N GLY A 14 3.66 -17.22 4.98
CA GLY A 14 3.98 -15.97 5.65
C GLY A 14 2.76 -15.33 6.30
N ALA A 15 2.93 -14.78 7.50
CA ALA A 15 1.88 -14.15 8.30
C ALA A 15 2.15 -12.65 8.57
N GLY A 16 2.86 -11.98 7.67
CA GLY A 16 2.94 -10.52 7.63
C GLY A 16 1.63 -9.91 7.09
N HIS A 17 1.63 -8.60 6.83
CA HIS A 17 0.42 -7.90 6.39
C HIS A 17 -0.21 -8.51 5.12
N ALA A 18 0.62 -8.93 4.15
CA ALA A 18 0.12 -9.61 2.94
C ALA A 18 -0.50 -10.98 3.26
N GLY A 19 0.17 -11.78 4.07
CA GLY A 19 -0.31 -13.13 4.42
C GLY A 19 -1.61 -13.11 5.22
N CYS A 20 -1.75 -12.17 6.15
CA CYS A 20 -2.98 -11.98 6.93
C CYS A 20 -4.17 -11.68 6.02
N GLU A 21 -4.04 -10.73 5.10
CA GLU A 21 -5.11 -10.39 4.16
C GLU A 21 -5.43 -11.53 3.19
N ALA A 22 -4.41 -12.22 2.67
CA ALA A 22 -4.60 -13.36 1.78
C ALA A 22 -5.32 -14.53 2.47
N ALA A 23 -4.93 -14.85 3.71
CA ALA A 23 -5.54 -15.92 4.50
C ALA A 23 -7.01 -15.61 4.86
N LEU A 24 -7.27 -14.38 5.30
CA LEU A 24 -8.64 -13.93 5.58
C LEU A 24 -9.51 -13.95 4.32
N ALA A 25 -9.00 -13.53 3.18
CA ALA A 25 -9.74 -13.58 1.92
C ALA A 25 -10.14 -15.02 1.55
N GLY A 26 -9.20 -15.95 1.57
CA GLY A 26 -9.47 -17.37 1.26
C GLY A 26 -10.50 -17.98 2.20
N ALA A 27 -10.33 -17.80 3.51
CA ALA A 27 -11.20 -18.36 4.53
C ALA A 27 -12.62 -17.75 4.51
N ARG A 28 -12.73 -16.42 4.35
CA ARG A 28 -14.01 -15.71 4.26
C ARG A 28 -14.81 -16.05 2.99
N LEU A 29 -14.14 -16.49 1.94
CA LEU A 29 -14.76 -17.01 0.73
C LEU A 29 -15.15 -18.50 0.84
N GLY A 30 -15.07 -19.07 2.05
CA GLY A 30 -15.53 -20.42 2.36
C GLY A 30 -14.55 -21.54 2.03
N LEU A 31 -13.28 -21.20 1.75
CA LEU A 31 -12.26 -22.19 1.40
C LEU A 31 -11.42 -22.58 2.60
N ASN A 32 -11.13 -23.90 2.73
CA ASN A 32 -10.27 -24.42 3.77
C ASN A 32 -8.83 -23.94 3.54
N THR A 33 -8.40 -22.99 4.36
CA THR A 33 -7.14 -22.24 4.20
C THR A 33 -6.20 -22.52 5.36
N ILE A 34 -4.93 -22.77 5.08
CA ILE A 34 -3.86 -22.83 6.09
C ILE A 34 -2.83 -21.74 5.82
N MET A 35 -2.44 -21.04 6.90
CA MET A 35 -1.40 -20.01 6.87
C MET A 35 -0.19 -20.46 7.68
N PHE A 36 0.98 -20.48 7.04
CA PHE A 36 2.26 -20.78 7.67
C PHE A 36 3.00 -19.54 8.11
N THR A 37 3.64 -19.61 9.26
CA THR A 37 4.58 -18.58 9.73
C THR A 37 5.78 -19.24 10.41
N VAL A 38 6.96 -18.64 10.28
CA VAL A 38 8.16 -19.10 11.00
C VAL A 38 8.06 -18.85 12.52
N SER A 39 7.23 -17.88 12.92
CA SER A 39 6.92 -17.59 14.31
C SER A 39 5.51 -17.04 14.44
N ALA A 40 4.69 -17.63 15.30
CA ALA A 40 3.36 -17.13 15.61
C ALA A 40 3.39 -15.73 16.26
N GLU A 41 4.49 -15.39 16.93
CA GLU A 41 4.73 -14.06 17.53
C GLU A 41 5.02 -12.96 16.49
N SER A 42 5.23 -13.33 15.22
CA SER A 42 5.46 -12.39 14.12
C SER A 42 4.22 -12.08 13.26
N ILE A 43 3.04 -12.56 13.66
CA ILE A 43 1.79 -12.28 12.95
C ILE A 43 1.53 -10.77 12.94
N ALA A 44 1.38 -10.20 11.74
CA ALA A 44 1.16 -8.77 11.50
C ALA A 44 2.17 -7.87 12.22
N LEU A 45 3.41 -8.34 12.43
CA LEU A 45 4.46 -7.57 13.07
C LEU A 45 4.78 -6.31 12.25
N MET A 46 5.01 -5.21 12.96
CA MET A 46 5.46 -3.93 12.39
C MET A 46 6.95 -3.71 12.73
N PRO A 47 7.89 -4.37 12.04
CA PRO A 47 9.30 -4.37 12.47
C PRO A 47 10.04 -3.05 12.19
N CYS A 48 9.52 -2.23 11.30
CA CYS A 48 10.05 -0.91 10.99
C CYS A 48 9.24 0.17 11.73
N ASN A 49 8.57 1.07 11.01
CA ASN A 49 7.83 2.18 11.61
C ASN A 49 6.51 1.71 12.28
N PRO A 50 6.05 2.43 13.30
CA PRO A 50 4.80 2.15 13.99
C PRO A 50 3.57 2.80 13.34
N ASN A 51 3.55 2.94 12.02
CA ASN A 51 2.53 3.70 11.31
C ASN A 51 1.78 2.87 10.27
N VAL A 52 0.48 3.17 10.11
CA VAL A 52 -0.35 2.76 8.99
C VAL A 52 -0.84 4.01 8.26
N GLY A 53 -0.79 4.00 6.93
CA GLY A 53 -1.19 5.11 6.09
C GLY A 53 -0.07 6.12 5.83
N GLY A 54 -0.46 7.35 5.51
CA GLY A 54 0.42 8.37 4.98
C GLY A 54 0.15 8.67 3.52
N SER A 55 0.92 9.57 2.92
CA SER A 55 0.71 10.00 1.52
C SER A 55 0.67 8.80 0.56
N SER A 56 -0.41 8.67 -0.20
CA SER A 56 -0.80 7.53 -1.06
C SER A 56 -1.11 6.22 -0.33
N LYS A 57 -0.56 5.99 0.83
CA LYS A 57 -0.75 4.76 1.60
C LYS A 57 -2.11 4.71 2.29
N GLY A 58 -2.60 5.85 2.80
CA GLY A 58 -3.97 5.98 3.29
C GLY A 58 -5.00 5.61 2.21
N HIS A 59 -4.72 5.91 0.94
CA HIS A 59 -5.55 5.50 -0.20
C HIS A 59 -5.60 3.97 -0.32
N LEU A 60 -4.44 3.28 -0.24
CA LEU A 60 -4.38 1.82 -0.31
C LEU A 60 -5.19 1.16 0.81
N VAL A 61 -5.08 1.67 2.05
CA VAL A 61 -5.82 1.11 3.20
C VAL A 61 -7.33 1.29 3.04
N ARG A 62 -7.77 2.47 2.58
CA ARG A 62 -9.19 2.75 2.33
C ARG A 62 -9.75 1.90 1.18
N GLU A 63 -8.97 1.68 0.13
CA GLU A 63 -9.35 0.80 -0.98
C GLU A 63 -9.40 -0.67 -0.56
N LEU A 64 -8.42 -1.12 0.24
CA LEU A 64 -8.40 -2.45 0.84
C LEU A 64 -9.63 -2.68 1.71
N ASP A 65 -9.99 -1.73 2.58
CA ASP A 65 -11.20 -1.80 3.40
C ASP A 65 -12.47 -1.86 2.54
N ALA A 66 -12.54 -1.05 1.49
CA ALA A 66 -13.67 -1.07 0.56
C ALA A 66 -13.89 -2.44 -0.09
N LEU A 67 -12.81 -3.17 -0.37
CA LEU A 67 -12.85 -4.53 -0.92
C LEU A 67 -13.14 -5.62 0.12
N GLY A 68 -13.18 -5.29 1.41
CA GLY A 68 -13.44 -6.24 2.51
C GLY A 68 -12.19 -6.70 3.27
N GLY A 69 -11.04 -6.02 3.10
CA GLY A 69 -9.82 -6.27 3.86
C GLY A 69 -9.90 -5.87 5.33
N GLU A 70 -8.88 -6.19 6.11
CA GLU A 70 -8.89 -6.09 7.58
C GLU A 70 -8.04 -4.95 8.14
N MET A 71 -6.97 -4.52 7.46
CA MET A 71 -6.00 -3.55 7.97
C MET A 71 -6.66 -2.25 8.47
N GLY A 72 -7.66 -1.72 7.77
CA GLY A 72 -8.38 -0.51 8.16
C GLY A 72 -9.14 -0.69 9.48
N LYS A 73 -9.83 -1.81 9.65
CA LYS A 73 -10.56 -2.15 10.88
C LYS A 73 -9.59 -2.38 12.05
N ASN A 74 -8.47 -3.05 11.77
CA ASN A 74 -7.47 -3.37 12.79
C ASN A 74 -6.78 -2.11 13.32
N ILE A 75 -6.39 -1.18 12.44
CA ILE A 75 -5.76 0.08 12.89
C ILE A 75 -6.74 0.99 13.63
N ASP A 76 -8.02 1.03 13.24
CA ASP A 76 -9.03 1.83 13.95
C ASP A 76 -9.22 1.41 15.41
N LYS A 77 -8.95 0.15 15.74
CA LYS A 77 -9.01 -0.39 17.12
C LYS A 77 -7.71 -0.18 17.92
N THR A 78 -6.59 0.10 17.25
CA THR A 78 -5.25 -0.04 17.86
C THR A 78 -4.35 1.17 17.66
N PHE A 79 -4.85 2.24 17.04
CA PHE A 79 -4.09 3.46 16.88
C PHE A 79 -3.97 4.23 18.21
N ILE A 80 -2.91 5.02 18.33
CA ILE A 80 -2.64 5.90 19.46
C ILE A 80 -2.56 7.38 19.06
N GLN A 81 -2.41 7.66 17.76
CA GLN A 81 -2.54 8.99 17.17
C GLN A 81 -3.05 8.86 15.74
N SER A 82 -3.87 9.80 15.30
CA SER A 82 -4.33 9.90 13.91
C SER A 82 -4.19 11.31 13.38
N LYS A 83 -3.85 11.43 12.10
CA LYS A 83 -3.68 12.71 11.42
C LYS A 83 -4.05 12.61 9.94
N MET A 84 -4.78 13.60 9.44
CA MET A 84 -4.99 13.80 8.02
C MET A 84 -3.83 14.61 7.45
N LEU A 85 -3.08 14.02 6.54
CA LEU A 85 -1.95 14.68 5.87
C LEU A 85 -2.40 15.43 4.62
N ASN A 86 -1.64 16.47 4.25
CA ASN A 86 -1.86 17.28 3.05
C ASN A 86 -3.17 18.07 3.02
N CYS A 87 -3.76 18.41 4.17
CA CYS A 87 -5.01 19.19 4.26
C CYS A 87 -4.95 20.56 3.58
N SER A 88 -3.75 21.18 3.50
CA SER A 88 -3.53 22.44 2.79
C SER A 88 -3.53 22.30 1.26
N LYS A 89 -3.57 21.07 0.74
CA LYS A 89 -3.64 20.75 -0.69
C LYS A 89 -5.05 20.29 -1.04
N GLY A 90 -5.34 20.08 -2.32
CA GLY A 90 -6.66 19.60 -2.73
C GLY A 90 -6.94 18.15 -2.31
N PRO A 91 -8.21 17.69 -2.33
CA PRO A 91 -8.65 16.40 -1.80
C PRO A 91 -8.02 15.20 -2.48
N ALA A 92 -7.47 15.36 -3.68
CA ALA A 92 -6.77 14.32 -4.43
C ALA A 92 -5.55 13.72 -3.70
N VAL A 93 -5.01 14.40 -2.71
CA VAL A 93 -3.81 14.00 -1.96
C VAL A 93 -4.00 13.97 -0.44
N HIS A 94 -5.19 14.28 0.06
CA HIS A 94 -5.51 14.05 1.48
C HIS A 94 -5.26 12.59 1.81
N SER A 95 -4.56 12.32 2.91
CA SER A 95 -4.18 10.96 3.27
C SER A 95 -4.19 10.77 4.78
N LEU A 96 -4.93 9.78 5.24
CA LEU A 96 -4.92 9.36 6.64
C LEU A 96 -3.57 8.72 7.00
N ARG A 97 -3.11 9.03 8.21
CA ARG A 97 -1.97 8.37 8.85
C ARG A 97 -2.30 8.12 10.32
N ALA A 98 -2.12 6.91 10.77
CA ALA A 98 -2.27 6.55 12.17
C ALA A 98 -0.97 5.99 12.73
N GLN A 99 -0.62 6.45 13.94
CA GLN A 99 0.39 5.84 14.78
C GLN A 99 -0.26 4.64 15.48
N ALA A 100 0.31 3.45 15.31
CA ALA A 100 -0.18 2.24 15.95
C ALA A 100 0.49 1.99 17.30
N ASP A 101 -0.27 1.42 18.24
CA ASP A 101 0.32 0.55 19.24
C ASP A 101 0.68 -0.77 18.56
N LYS A 102 1.97 -1.02 18.33
CA LYS A 102 2.43 -2.17 17.55
C LYS A 102 2.00 -3.51 18.14
N GLN A 103 2.06 -3.63 19.47
CA GLN A 103 1.71 -4.87 20.14
C GLN A 103 0.19 -5.11 20.08
N ALA A 104 -0.59 -4.07 20.32
CA ALA A 104 -2.05 -4.14 20.21
C ALA A 104 -2.48 -4.48 18.79
N TYR A 105 -1.83 -3.87 17.77
CA TYR A 105 -2.09 -4.12 16.35
C TYR A 105 -1.85 -5.59 15.98
N SER A 106 -0.71 -6.15 16.37
CA SER A 106 -0.36 -7.55 16.12
C SER A 106 -1.32 -8.50 16.85
N ASN A 107 -1.61 -8.24 18.13
CA ASN A 107 -2.52 -9.05 18.94
C ASN A 107 -3.96 -9.04 18.41
N GLU A 108 -4.47 -7.88 17.99
CA GLU A 108 -5.83 -7.78 17.44
C GLU A 108 -5.95 -8.50 16.09
N MET A 109 -4.94 -8.36 15.22
CA MET A 109 -4.91 -9.12 13.96
C MET A 109 -4.83 -10.63 14.21
N ARG A 110 -3.98 -11.07 15.13
CA ARG A 110 -3.87 -12.47 15.52
C ARG A 110 -5.20 -13.01 16.04
N LYS A 111 -5.87 -12.26 16.90
CA LYS A 111 -7.21 -12.61 17.41
C LYS A 111 -8.23 -12.74 16.27
N THR A 112 -8.22 -11.83 15.30
CA THR A 112 -9.09 -11.91 14.12
C THR A 112 -8.83 -13.18 13.32
N LEU A 113 -7.58 -13.52 13.07
CA LEU A 113 -7.18 -14.72 12.33
C LEU A 113 -7.53 -16.02 13.07
N GLU A 114 -7.25 -16.08 14.38
CA GLU A 114 -7.51 -17.27 15.21
C GLU A 114 -9.02 -17.57 15.35
N ASN A 115 -9.87 -16.54 15.26
CA ASN A 115 -11.34 -16.70 15.32
C ASN A 115 -11.99 -16.82 13.94
N GLN A 116 -11.21 -16.78 12.85
CA GLN A 116 -11.77 -16.89 11.51
C GLN A 116 -12.08 -18.35 11.18
N GLU A 117 -13.35 -18.63 10.86
CA GLU A 117 -13.76 -19.94 10.34
C GLU A 117 -13.00 -20.29 9.04
N ASN A 118 -12.78 -21.56 8.79
CA ASN A 118 -12.04 -22.11 7.65
C ASN A 118 -10.56 -21.69 7.58
N LEU A 119 -9.98 -21.16 8.67
CA LEU A 119 -8.59 -20.77 8.73
C LEU A 119 -7.82 -21.56 9.78
N THR A 120 -6.75 -22.21 9.36
CA THR A 120 -5.77 -22.86 10.24
C THR A 120 -4.47 -22.05 10.23
N ILE A 121 -3.93 -21.76 11.40
CA ILE A 121 -2.62 -21.12 11.56
C ILE A 121 -1.61 -22.17 12.01
N ARG A 122 -0.47 -22.25 11.33
CA ARG A 122 0.58 -23.21 11.64
C ARG A 122 1.94 -22.54 11.72
N GLN A 123 2.63 -22.71 12.84
CA GLN A 123 4.04 -22.35 12.90
C GLN A 123 4.88 -23.45 12.24
N GLY A 124 5.65 -23.06 11.24
CA GLY A 124 6.53 -23.94 10.48
C GLY A 124 7.10 -23.24 9.24
N GLU A 125 8.28 -23.65 8.83
CA GLU A 125 8.92 -23.15 7.61
C GLU A 125 8.52 -24.02 6.42
N VAL A 126 7.92 -23.42 5.40
CA VAL A 126 7.71 -24.04 4.09
C VAL A 126 9.02 -23.96 3.32
N THR A 127 9.52 -25.12 2.90
CA THR A 127 10.84 -25.24 2.26
C THR A 127 10.77 -25.64 0.79
N LYS A 128 9.65 -26.20 0.35
CA LYS A 128 9.49 -26.67 -1.03
C LYS A 128 8.06 -26.49 -1.54
N LEU A 129 7.94 -26.07 -2.81
CA LEU A 129 6.69 -26.12 -3.56
C LEU A 129 6.61 -27.45 -4.33
N LEU A 130 5.43 -28.06 -4.34
CA LEU A 130 5.15 -29.25 -5.12
C LEU A 130 4.38 -28.83 -6.37
N VAL A 131 4.97 -29.11 -7.53
CA VAL A 131 4.43 -28.71 -8.84
C VAL A 131 4.43 -29.94 -9.75
N GLU A 132 3.27 -30.21 -10.36
CA GLU A 132 3.09 -31.27 -11.35
C GLU A 132 2.46 -30.68 -12.61
N ASP A 133 3.03 -30.96 -13.77
CA ASP A 133 2.59 -30.46 -15.06
C ASP A 133 2.34 -28.93 -15.11
N GLY A 134 3.23 -28.16 -14.46
CA GLY A 134 3.13 -26.70 -14.41
C GLY A 134 2.05 -26.14 -13.48
N LYS A 135 1.47 -26.99 -12.63
CA LYS A 135 0.42 -26.62 -11.67
C LYS A 135 0.86 -26.94 -10.25
N ILE A 136 0.53 -26.05 -9.31
CA ILE A 136 0.77 -26.27 -7.88
C ILE A 136 -0.10 -27.43 -7.38
N THR A 137 0.49 -28.33 -6.57
CA THR A 137 -0.21 -29.46 -5.94
C THR A 137 -0.05 -29.47 -4.43
N GLY A 138 0.86 -28.67 -3.88
CA GLY A 138 1.07 -28.59 -2.44
C GLY A 138 2.37 -27.92 -2.05
N VAL A 139 2.66 -28.02 -0.76
CA VAL A 139 3.91 -27.55 -0.15
C VAL A 139 4.49 -28.59 0.79
N LYS A 140 5.81 -28.53 1.01
CA LYS A 140 6.50 -29.33 2.02
C LYS A 140 7.16 -28.42 3.04
N THR A 141 7.06 -28.78 4.31
CA THR A 141 7.69 -28.06 5.42
C THR A 141 9.08 -28.61 5.74
N TYR A 142 9.84 -27.87 6.53
CA TYR A 142 11.17 -28.28 7.01
C TYR A 142 11.13 -29.60 7.79
N SER A 143 10.07 -29.85 8.55
CA SER A 143 9.86 -31.10 9.27
C SER A 143 9.50 -32.30 8.38
N GLY A 144 9.33 -32.07 7.07
CA GLY A 144 9.00 -33.12 6.09
C GLY A 144 7.49 -33.34 5.89
N ALA A 145 6.63 -32.64 6.60
CA ALA A 145 5.17 -32.71 6.40
C ALA A 145 4.78 -32.15 5.02
N VAL A 146 3.76 -32.75 4.40
CA VAL A 146 3.23 -32.38 3.10
C VAL A 146 1.80 -31.86 3.25
N TYR A 147 1.52 -30.71 2.64
CA TYR A 147 0.21 -30.11 2.61
C TYR A 147 -0.23 -29.94 1.18
N HIS A 148 -1.16 -30.80 0.76
CA HIS A 148 -1.75 -30.75 -0.59
C HIS A 148 -2.71 -29.58 -0.69
N CYS A 149 -2.71 -28.89 -1.82
CA CYS A 149 -3.62 -27.76 -2.04
C CYS A 149 -3.83 -27.49 -3.54
N LYS A 150 -4.82 -26.64 -3.83
CA LYS A 150 -5.14 -26.20 -5.19
C LYS A 150 -4.48 -24.87 -5.55
N ALA A 151 -4.17 -24.04 -4.53
CA ALA A 151 -3.47 -22.78 -4.72
C ALA A 151 -2.52 -22.49 -3.55
N VAL A 152 -1.44 -21.75 -3.84
CA VAL A 152 -0.46 -21.25 -2.88
C VAL A 152 -0.30 -19.75 -3.06
N VAL A 153 -0.28 -18.99 -1.96
CA VAL A 153 0.03 -17.56 -1.94
C VAL A 153 1.32 -17.32 -1.16
N LEU A 154 2.37 -16.86 -1.83
CA LEU A 154 3.67 -16.57 -1.23
C LEU A 154 3.71 -15.13 -0.70
N CYS A 155 3.88 -14.98 0.62
CA CYS A 155 3.90 -13.71 1.35
C CYS A 155 5.08 -13.64 2.31
N THR A 156 6.29 -14.00 1.85
CA THR A 156 7.47 -14.20 2.70
C THR A 156 8.08 -12.92 3.27
N GLY A 157 7.67 -11.75 2.79
CA GLY A 157 8.08 -10.45 3.32
C GLY A 157 9.59 -10.24 3.27
N THR A 158 10.20 -9.93 4.42
CA THR A 158 11.64 -9.72 4.57
C THR A 158 12.35 -10.90 5.22
N TYR A 159 11.72 -12.08 5.29
CA TYR A 159 12.26 -13.24 6.03
C TYR A 159 13.04 -14.23 5.16
N LEU A 160 12.84 -14.19 3.82
CA LEU A 160 13.43 -15.16 2.92
C LEU A 160 14.93 -14.89 2.74
N LYS A 161 15.77 -15.82 3.20
CA LYS A 161 17.24 -15.67 3.31
C LYS A 161 17.65 -14.34 3.93
N ALA A 162 16.94 -13.94 4.99
CA ALA A 162 17.14 -12.65 5.66
C ALA A 162 18.51 -12.56 6.33
N ARG A 163 19.12 -11.36 6.23
CA ARG A 163 20.38 -11.01 6.89
C ARG A 163 20.28 -9.58 7.43
N CYS A 164 20.39 -9.41 8.74
CA CYS A 164 20.45 -8.11 9.40
C CYS A 164 21.90 -7.67 9.58
N ILE A 165 22.22 -6.43 9.18
CA ILE A 165 23.60 -5.94 9.07
C ILE A 165 23.72 -4.55 9.71
N TYR A 166 24.72 -4.35 10.56
CA TYR A 166 25.20 -3.04 11.03
C TYR A 166 26.69 -3.11 11.36
N GLY A 167 27.46 -2.13 10.93
CA GLY A 167 28.93 -2.20 11.00
C GLY A 167 29.44 -3.49 10.38
N ASP A 168 30.33 -4.19 11.09
CA ASP A 168 30.90 -5.47 10.66
C ASP A 168 30.06 -6.70 11.09
N VAL A 169 28.88 -6.46 11.68
CA VAL A 169 28.02 -7.53 12.22
C VAL A 169 27.01 -7.98 11.18
N SER A 170 26.96 -9.27 10.92
CA SER A 170 25.96 -9.92 10.07
C SER A 170 25.20 -11.01 10.86
N ASN A 171 23.92 -10.80 11.09
CA ASN A 171 23.03 -11.76 11.73
C ASN A 171 22.11 -12.38 10.69
N TYR A 172 22.16 -13.69 10.52
CA TYR A 172 21.30 -14.44 9.59
C TYR A 172 19.92 -14.70 10.21
N THR A 173 19.24 -13.64 10.53
CA THR A 173 17.91 -13.62 11.15
C THR A 173 16.96 -12.73 10.36
N GLY A 174 15.65 -12.92 10.57
CA GLY A 174 14.63 -11.94 10.23
C GLY A 174 14.67 -10.71 11.16
N PRO A 175 13.72 -9.78 11.00
CA PRO A 175 13.62 -8.59 11.83
C PRO A 175 13.56 -8.94 13.33
N ASN A 176 14.12 -8.07 14.17
CA ASN A 176 14.12 -8.22 15.64
C ASN A 176 14.71 -9.55 16.16
N GLY A 177 15.64 -10.16 15.42
CA GLY A 177 16.27 -11.42 15.81
C GLY A 177 15.38 -12.66 15.62
N LEU A 178 14.23 -12.53 14.97
CA LEU A 178 13.36 -13.67 14.66
C LEU A 178 13.99 -14.60 13.60
N GLN A 179 13.56 -15.85 13.59
CA GLN A 179 14.07 -16.85 12.64
C GLN A 179 13.85 -16.38 11.19
N ALA A 180 14.88 -16.54 10.35
CA ALA A 180 14.77 -16.37 8.90
C ALA A 180 14.23 -17.66 8.25
N ALA A 181 13.60 -17.52 7.07
CA ALA A 181 13.22 -18.62 6.20
C ALA A 181 14.35 -18.87 5.18
N ASN A 182 15.04 -20.00 5.25
CA ASN A 182 16.31 -20.16 4.54
C ASN A 182 16.25 -21.10 3.33
N TYR A 183 15.19 -21.91 3.19
CA TYR A 183 15.22 -23.05 2.27
C TYR A 183 14.32 -22.89 1.04
N LEU A 184 13.27 -22.06 1.09
CA LEU A 184 12.30 -21.93 -0.01
C LEU A 184 12.91 -21.34 -1.28
N THR A 185 13.92 -20.46 -1.17
CA THR A 185 14.59 -19.84 -2.33
C THR A 185 15.13 -20.87 -3.32
N ASP A 186 15.69 -21.96 -2.82
CA ASP A 186 16.28 -22.97 -3.69
C ASP A 186 15.21 -23.70 -4.50
N SER A 187 14.06 -24.03 -3.86
CA SER A 187 12.90 -24.58 -4.55
C SER A 187 12.33 -23.63 -5.63
N LEU A 188 12.29 -22.31 -5.34
CA LEU A 188 11.84 -21.32 -6.31
C LEU A 188 12.77 -21.23 -7.53
N LYS A 189 14.09 -21.28 -7.32
CA LYS A 189 15.08 -21.29 -8.39
C LYS A 189 15.02 -22.57 -9.24
N GLU A 190 14.82 -23.73 -8.61
CA GLU A 190 14.63 -25.01 -9.31
C GLU A 190 13.41 -24.97 -10.25
N LEU A 191 12.36 -24.23 -9.88
CA LEU A 191 11.18 -24.02 -10.69
C LEU A 191 11.35 -22.93 -11.78
N GLY A 192 12.56 -22.35 -11.91
CA GLY A 192 12.87 -21.32 -12.91
C GLY A 192 12.30 -19.94 -12.59
N ILE A 193 12.03 -19.67 -11.31
CA ILE A 193 11.59 -18.34 -10.85
C ILE A 193 12.82 -17.45 -10.71
N GLU A 194 12.78 -16.28 -11.36
CA GLU A 194 13.82 -15.26 -11.29
C GLU A 194 13.75 -14.52 -9.96
N MET A 195 14.86 -14.53 -9.22
CA MET A 195 14.98 -13.95 -7.90
C MET A 195 15.84 -12.68 -7.94
N PHE A 196 15.46 -11.70 -7.11
CA PHE A 196 16.23 -10.51 -6.78
C PHE A 196 16.61 -10.53 -5.31
N ARG A 197 17.57 -9.67 -4.94
CA ARG A 197 17.90 -9.42 -3.55
C ARG A 197 17.77 -7.94 -3.26
N PHE A 198 16.86 -7.58 -2.34
CA PHE A 198 16.63 -6.22 -1.93
C PHE A 198 17.04 -6.00 -0.48
N LYS A 199 17.22 -4.75 -0.12
CA LYS A 199 17.46 -4.34 1.27
C LYS A 199 16.46 -3.28 1.69
N THR A 200 16.16 -3.25 2.97
CA THR A 200 15.53 -2.12 3.65
C THR A 200 16.30 -1.84 4.94
N GLY A 201 15.81 -0.92 5.77
CA GLY A 201 16.47 -0.61 7.03
C GLY A 201 15.48 -0.05 8.03
N THR A 202 15.92 0.00 9.28
CA THR A 202 15.17 0.57 10.37
C THR A 202 16.10 1.42 11.26
N PRO A 203 15.62 2.51 11.88
CA PRO A 203 16.41 3.26 12.85
C PRO A 203 16.50 2.57 14.21
N ALA A 204 17.31 3.11 15.10
CA ALA A 204 17.37 2.66 16.46
C ALA A 204 16.06 2.87 17.23
N ARG A 205 15.90 2.12 18.32
CA ARG A 205 14.88 2.36 19.35
C ARG A 205 15.59 2.94 20.57
N ILE A 206 15.02 4.00 21.13
CA ILE A 206 15.57 4.74 22.26
C ILE A 206 14.60 4.66 23.43
N ALA A 207 15.15 4.56 24.64
CA ALA A 207 14.37 4.63 25.87
C ALA A 207 13.79 6.04 26.03
N GLY A 208 12.48 6.20 26.00
CA GLY A 208 11.77 7.47 25.99
C GLY A 208 11.99 8.33 27.24
N ASN A 209 12.27 7.70 28.39
CA ASN A 209 12.61 8.39 29.64
C ASN A 209 14.02 9.00 29.66
N THR A 210 14.82 8.80 28.62
CA THR A 210 16.16 9.39 28.45
C THR A 210 16.19 10.52 27.44
N ILE A 211 15.03 10.90 26.89
CA ILE A 211 14.88 11.94 25.87
C ILE A 211 14.50 13.26 26.53
N ASP A 212 15.14 14.34 26.12
CA ASP A 212 14.80 15.72 26.52
C ASP A 212 13.81 16.32 25.51
N TYR A 213 12.52 16.09 25.73
CA TYR A 213 11.44 16.58 24.87
C TYR A 213 11.32 18.11 24.84
N SER A 214 11.91 18.84 25.82
CA SER A 214 11.87 20.30 25.86
C SER A 214 12.60 20.97 24.68
N LYS A 215 13.47 20.22 24.00
CA LYS A 215 14.23 20.65 22.82
C LYS A 215 13.57 20.26 21.49
N MET A 216 12.36 19.72 21.53
CA MET A 216 11.66 19.21 20.37
C MET A 216 10.31 19.89 20.19
N GLU A 217 9.79 19.89 18.97
CA GLU A 217 8.47 20.37 18.64
C GLU A 217 7.43 19.24 18.79
N GLU A 218 6.46 19.44 19.68
CA GLU A 218 5.40 18.46 19.89
C GLU A 218 4.44 18.43 18.68
N GLN A 219 4.13 17.23 18.21
CA GLN A 219 3.26 16.97 17.08
C GLN A 219 2.00 16.27 17.56
N PHE A 220 0.89 17.01 17.57
CA PHE A 220 -0.41 16.49 17.98
C PHE A 220 -1.11 15.75 16.84
N GLY A 221 -2.00 14.81 17.19
CA GLY A 221 -3.01 14.27 16.27
C GLY A 221 -4.12 15.27 16.00
N ASP A 222 -5.02 14.92 15.07
CA ASP A 222 -6.18 15.74 14.77
C ASP A 222 -7.21 15.67 15.91
N GLU A 223 -7.87 16.79 16.23
CA GLU A 223 -8.92 16.84 17.26
C GLU A 223 -10.08 15.91 16.91
N LYS A 224 -10.48 15.90 15.65
CA LYS A 224 -11.52 15.02 15.12
C LYS A 224 -10.90 13.92 14.26
N VAL A 225 -10.90 12.71 14.79
CA VAL A 225 -10.36 11.55 14.09
C VAL A 225 -11.34 11.04 13.05
N VAL A 226 -10.83 10.79 11.85
CA VAL A 226 -11.54 10.08 10.78
C VAL A 226 -11.07 8.62 10.78
N PRO A 227 -11.97 7.62 10.86
CA PRO A 227 -11.58 6.22 10.82
C PRO A 227 -11.04 5.81 9.46
N PHE A 228 -10.17 4.80 9.41
CA PHE A 228 -9.73 4.18 8.16
C PHE A 228 -10.81 3.32 7.53
N SER A 229 -11.49 2.50 8.33
CA SER A 229 -12.57 1.67 7.84
C SER A 229 -13.85 2.47 7.64
N PHE A 230 -14.52 2.25 6.51
CA PHE A 230 -15.87 2.78 6.26
C PHE A 230 -16.95 2.10 7.12
N SER A 231 -16.59 1.02 7.82
CA SER A 231 -17.51 0.29 8.71
C SER A 231 -17.32 0.67 10.18
N THR A 232 -16.32 1.49 10.51
CA THR A 232 -16.07 1.97 11.88
C THR A 232 -16.92 3.23 12.16
N ASP A 233 -17.66 3.24 13.28
CA ASP A 233 -18.36 4.46 13.71
C ASP A 233 -17.32 5.53 14.10
N PRO A 234 -17.39 6.74 13.55
CA PRO A 234 -16.47 7.82 13.90
C PRO A 234 -16.41 8.13 15.41
N LYS A 235 -17.44 7.79 16.17
CA LYS A 235 -17.48 7.99 17.64
C LYS A 235 -16.52 7.04 18.36
N ASP A 236 -16.31 5.84 17.83
CA ASP A 236 -15.49 4.81 18.47
C ASP A 236 -13.99 5.11 18.36
N VAL A 237 -13.59 6.02 17.49
CA VAL A 237 -12.18 6.42 17.26
C VAL A 237 -11.79 7.75 17.93
N GLN A 238 -12.69 8.35 18.74
CA GLN A 238 -12.37 9.57 19.50
C GLN A 238 -11.71 9.20 20.83
N ILE A 239 -10.39 9.06 20.84
CA ILE A 239 -9.56 8.66 22.00
C ILE A 239 -8.65 9.80 22.45
N GLN A 240 -8.11 9.69 23.69
CA GLN A 240 -7.00 10.55 24.10
C GLN A 240 -5.73 10.12 23.39
N GLN A 241 -5.26 10.94 22.45
CA GLN A 241 -4.14 10.63 21.60
C GLN A 241 -2.79 10.88 22.26
N LYS A 242 -1.77 10.17 21.83
CA LYS A 242 -0.36 10.38 22.19
C LYS A 242 0.31 11.30 21.19
N SER A 243 1.22 12.14 21.68
CA SER A 243 2.04 13.01 20.82
C SER A 243 3.25 12.29 20.23
N CYS A 244 3.65 12.75 19.06
CA CYS A 244 4.98 12.52 18.51
C CYS A 244 5.80 13.82 18.65
N TRP A 245 7.11 13.76 18.40
CA TRP A 245 7.96 14.96 18.47
C TRP A 245 8.82 15.07 17.23
N LEU A 246 9.15 16.30 16.86
CA LEU A 246 10.01 16.64 15.74
C LEU A 246 11.28 17.32 16.26
N THR A 247 12.41 16.82 15.82
CA THR A 247 13.73 17.45 15.96
C THR A 247 14.50 17.35 14.64
N TYR A 248 15.77 17.70 14.64
CA TYR A 248 16.56 17.77 13.41
C TYR A 248 17.99 17.27 13.65
N THR A 249 18.59 16.64 12.64
CA THR A 249 20.03 16.49 12.57
C THR A 249 20.70 17.87 12.45
N ASN A 250 21.99 17.93 12.67
CA ASN A 250 22.80 19.14 12.54
C ASN A 250 24.14 18.83 11.84
N GLU A 251 24.99 19.84 11.68
CA GLU A 251 26.28 19.68 10.99
C GLU A 251 27.17 18.65 11.69
N THR A 252 27.21 18.65 13.03
CA THR A 252 27.98 17.66 13.81
C THR A 252 27.49 16.23 13.53
N THR A 253 26.18 16.03 13.45
CA THR A 253 25.58 14.72 13.05
C THR A 253 26.10 14.30 11.67
N HIS A 254 26.12 15.25 10.72
CA HIS A 254 26.54 14.97 9.36
C HIS A 254 28.03 14.71 9.25
N GLU A 255 28.87 15.42 10.04
CA GLU A 255 30.34 15.21 10.11
C GLU A 255 30.65 13.81 10.65
N ILE A 256 30.02 13.39 11.77
CA ILE A 256 30.17 12.04 12.32
C ILE A 256 29.87 10.99 11.29
N ILE A 257 28.79 11.17 10.53
CA ILE A 257 28.39 10.20 9.48
C ILE A 257 29.41 10.19 8.33
N ARG A 258 29.85 11.38 7.83
CA ARG A 258 30.80 11.46 6.71
C ARG A 258 32.17 10.84 7.07
N GLU A 259 32.63 11.04 8.28
CA GLU A 259 33.93 10.50 8.77
C GLU A 259 33.91 8.97 8.93
N ASN A 260 32.73 8.34 8.93
CA ASN A 260 32.56 6.91 9.13
C ASN A 260 31.88 6.19 7.96
N LEU A 261 31.83 6.80 6.77
CA LEU A 261 31.21 6.18 5.59
C LEU A 261 31.92 4.89 5.15
N ASP A 262 33.24 4.83 5.31
CA ASP A 262 34.06 3.63 5.03
C ASP A 262 33.71 2.44 5.94
N ARG A 263 33.15 2.71 7.13
CA ARG A 263 32.67 1.71 8.09
C ARG A 263 31.20 1.31 7.86
N SER A 264 30.51 1.96 6.91
CA SER A 264 29.12 1.62 6.58
C SER A 264 29.06 0.38 5.68
N PRO A 265 28.28 -0.65 6.03
CA PRO A 265 28.04 -1.82 5.18
C PRO A 265 27.51 -1.46 3.77
N LEU A 266 26.82 -0.32 3.67
CA LEU A 266 26.29 0.18 2.40
C LEU A 266 27.39 0.63 1.43
N TYR A 267 28.48 1.21 1.97
CA TYR A 267 29.60 1.76 1.19
C TYR A 267 30.81 0.81 1.11
N SER A 268 30.94 -0.11 2.06
CA SER A 268 31.99 -1.14 2.06
C SER A 268 31.72 -2.31 1.11
N GLY A 269 30.53 -2.39 0.53
CA GLY A 269 30.12 -3.52 -0.35
C GLY A 269 29.65 -4.77 0.38
N MET A 270 29.50 -4.73 1.70
CA MET A 270 28.96 -5.86 2.49
C MET A 270 27.46 -6.11 2.18
N ILE A 271 26.72 -5.04 1.87
CA ILE A 271 25.32 -5.10 1.44
C ILE A 271 25.29 -5.33 -0.07
N GLU A 272 24.71 -6.45 -0.50
CA GLU A 272 24.52 -6.84 -1.90
C GLU A 272 23.18 -6.35 -2.45
N GLY A 273 22.17 -6.24 -1.59
CA GLY A 273 20.81 -5.88 -1.95
C GLY A 273 20.63 -4.41 -2.29
N THR A 274 19.83 -4.13 -3.33
CA THR A 274 19.46 -2.76 -3.69
C THR A 274 18.44 -2.18 -2.68
N GLY A 275 18.71 -0.96 -2.20
CA GLY A 275 17.86 -0.27 -1.23
C GLY A 275 16.79 0.62 -1.89
N PRO A 276 15.74 1.01 -1.13
CA PRO A 276 14.65 1.83 -1.64
C PRO A 276 15.09 3.30 -1.79
N ARG A 277 14.81 3.89 -2.95
CA ARG A 277 15.11 5.30 -3.26
C ARG A 277 14.40 6.29 -2.34
N TYR A 278 13.17 5.97 -1.92
CA TYR A 278 12.30 6.87 -1.15
C TYR A 278 12.30 6.63 0.37
N CYS A 279 13.13 5.73 0.85
CA CYS A 279 13.43 5.55 2.27
C CYS A 279 14.93 5.32 2.43
N PRO A 280 15.76 6.33 2.06
CA PRO A 280 17.21 6.20 2.16
C PRO A 280 17.62 6.17 3.63
N SER A 281 18.72 5.50 3.91
CA SER A 281 19.39 5.61 5.21
C SER A 281 19.85 7.04 5.47
N ILE A 282 20.18 7.36 6.70
CA ILE A 282 20.70 8.71 7.02
C ILE A 282 22.03 8.97 6.33
N GLU A 283 22.89 7.95 6.15
CA GLU A 283 24.13 8.03 5.39
C GLU A 283 23.87 8.45 3.94
N ASP A 284 22.90 7.81 3.29
CA ASP A 284 22.48 8.17 1.93
C ASP A 284 21.96 9.61 1.82
N LYS A 285 21.21 10.07 2.82
CA LYS A 285 20.70 11.45 2.84
C LYS A 285 21.83 12.47 2.96
N VAL A 286 22.78 12.21 3.83
CA VAL A 286 23.92 13.11 4.08
C VAL A 286 24.82 13.18 2.84
N VAL A 287 24.98 12.09 2.10
CA VAL A 287 25.77 12.07 0.86
C VAL A 287 25.01 12.69 -0.32
N ARG A 288 23.77 12.27 -0.57
CA ARG A 288 22.98 12.70 -1.73
C ARG A 288 22.47 14.14 -1.63
N PHE A 289 22.25 14.63 -0.41
CA PHE A 289 21.75 15.97 -0.13
C PHE A 289 22.75 16.75 0.73
N ALA A 290 24.00 16.76 0.31
CA ALA A 290 25.12 17.37 1.05
C ALA A 290 24.94 18.89 1.27
N ASP A 291 24.12 19.55 0.46
CA ASP A 291 23.74 20.96 0.59
C ASP A 291 22.75 21.23 1.75
N LYS A 292 22.09 20.20 2.25
CA LYS A 292 21.14 20.31 3.36
C LYS A 292 21.86 20.32 4.71
N LYS A 293 21.67 21.40 5.48
CA LYS A 293 22.27 21.54 6.80
C LYS A 293 21.61 20.69 7.88
N ARG A 294 20.39 20.21 7.64
CA ARG A 294 19.63 19.40 8.60
C ARG A 294 18.58 18.52 7.89
N HIS A 295 18.27 17.41 8.50
CA HIS A 295 17.17 16.51 8.13
C HIS A 295 16.19 16.36 9.30
N GLN A 296 14.91 16.19 9.00
CA GLN A 296 13.88 15.94 10.00
C GLN A 296 14.08 14.59 10.69
N VAL A 297 13.90 14.59 12.00
CA VAL A 297 13.95 13.41 12.87
C VAL A 297 12.64 13.38 13.67
N PHE A 298 11.85 12.33 13.48
CA PHE A 298 10.60 12.12 14.20
C PHE A 298 10.79 11.13 15.34
N ILE A 299 10.34 11.51 16.52
CA ILE A 299 10.33 10.66 17.71
C ILE A 299 8.92 10.16 17.90
N GLU A 300 8.72 8.87 17.69
CA GLU A 300 7.41 8.25 17.60
C GLU A 300 7.28 7.11 18.61
N PRO A 301 6.26 7.10 19.50
CA PRO A 301 6.06 6.00 20.45
C PRO A 301 5.75 4.70 19.70
N GLU A 302 6.36 3.59 20.14
CA GLU A 302 6.09 2.27 19.57
C GLU A 302 4.78 1.64 20.06
N GLY A 303 4.20 2.19 21.12
CA GLY A 303 2.94 1.72 21.70
C GLY A 303 2.72 2.24 23.11
N LEU A 304 1.62 1.82 23.72
CA LEU A 304 1.28 2.11 25.13
C LEU A 304 1.92 1.11 26.10
N TYR A 305 2.32 -0.05 25.59
CA TYR A 305 2.90 -1.16 26.34
C TYR A 305 4.39 -0.98 26.70
N THR A 306 5.06 -0.02 26.07
CA THR A 306 6.52 0.17 26.17
C THR A 306 6.88 1.65 26.20
N ASN A 307 8.09 1.93 26.71
CA ASN A 307 8.71 3.24 26.68
C ASN A 307 9.69 3.41 25.50
N GLU A 308 9.72 2.46 24.58
CA GLU A 308 10.56 2.55 23.39
C GLU A 308 10.02 3.59 22.40
N MET A 309 10.93 4.42 21.89
CA MET A 309 10.65 5.42 20.87
C MET A 309 11.35 5.06 19.56
N TYR A 310 10.62 5.08 18.48
CA TYR A 310 11.12 4.94 17.11
C TYR A 310 11.68 6.27 16.61
N ILE A 311 12.91 6.26 16.04
CA ILE A 311 13.59 7.48 15.62
C ILE A 311 13.50 7.63 14.10
N GLY A 312 12.35 8.07 13.64
CA GLY A 312 12.04 8.21 12.21
C GLY A 312 12.98 9.18 11.49
N GLY A 313 13.49 8.75 10.35
CA GLY A 313 14.43 9.54 9.55
C GLY A 313 15.91 9.22 9.77
N MET A 314 16.23 8.43 10.81
CA MET A 314 17.60 8.06 11.21
C MET A 314 17.92 6.56 10.95
N SER A 315 17.26 5.93 9.98
CA SER A 315 17.62 4.56 9.56
C SER A 315 19.08 4.48 9.14
N SER A 316 19.82 3.51 9.65
CA SER A 316 21.25 3.39 9.45
C SER A 316 21.73 1.96 9.51
N SER A 317 22.88 1.68 8.92
CA SER A 317 23.64 0.43 9.10
C SER A 317 25.05 0.67 9.67
N LEU A 318 25.35 1.89 10.12
CA LEU A 318 26.61 2.23 10.75
C LEU A 318 26.90 1.40 12.01
N PRO A 319 28.17 1.21 12.40
CA PRO A 319 28.53 0.50 13.62
C PRO A 319 27.93 1.12 14.88
N GLU A 320 27.82 0.33 15.94
CA GLU A 320 27.16 0.71 17.20
C GLU A 320 27.76 1.99 17.82
N ASP A 321 29.10 2.12 17.88
CA ASP A 321 29.79 3.30 18.39
C ASP A 321 29.48 4.58 17.59
N VAL A 322 29.31 4.45 16.27
CA VAL A 322 28.94 5.57 15.39
C VAL A 322 27.46 5.90 15.58
N GLN A 323 26.61 4.90 15.77
CA GLN A 323 25.20 5.12 16.08
C GLN A 323 25.03 5.90 17.38
N GLU A 324 25.71 5.51 18.47
CA GLU A 324 25.69 6.25 19.72
C GLU A 324 26.13 7.72 19.51
N ALA A 325 27.25 7.96 18.82
CA ALA A 325 27.76 9.30 18.57
C ALA A 325 26.79 10.16 17.74
N MET A 326 26.21 9.61 16.63
CA MET A 326 25.33 10.38 15.78
C MET A 326 23.97 10.67 16.45
N TYR A 327 23.41 9.75 17.23
CA TYR A 327 22.16 10.01 17.97
C TYR A 327 22.41 11.06 19.06
N HIS A 328 23.51 11.00 19.83
CA HIS A 328 23.82 11.97 20.86
C HIS A 328 24.12 13.39 20.34
N SER A 329 24.40 13.55 19.05
CA SER A 329 24.55 14.86 18.41
C SER A 329 23.23 15.55 18.06
N VAL A 330 22.10 14.81 18.11
CA VAL A 330 20.77 15.34 17.78
C VAL A 330 20.13 16.03 18.98
N PRO A 331 19.60 17.27 18.84
CA PRO A 331 18.99 18.00 19.95
C PRO A 331 17.88 17.21 20.63
N GLY A 332 17.98 17.07 21.96
CA GLY A 332 17.08 16.28 22.79
C GLY A 332 17.45 14.81 22.94
N LEU A 333 18.44 14.33 22.20
CA LEU A 333 18.94 12.96 22.28
C LEU A 333 20.35 12.86 22.90
N GLU A 334 20.88 13.94 23.47
CA GLU A 334 22.28 14.04 23.98
C GLU A 334 22.59 12.98 25.06
N HIS A 335 21.58 12.54 25.79
CA HIS A 335 21.67 11.52 26.84
C HIS A 335 20.85 10.29 26.57
N ALA A 336 20.38 10.14 25.32
CA ALA A 336 19.51 9.06 24.92
C ALA A 336 20.21 7.69 25.05
N LYS A 337 19.47 6.69 25.52
CA LYS A 337 19.96 5.31 25.60
C LYS A 337 19.32 4.46 24.52
N ILE A 338 20.15 3.88 23.66
CA ILE A 338 19.72 2.97 22.61
C ILE A 338 19.27 1.65 23.26
N VAL A 339 18.05 1.23 22.97
CA VAL A 339 17.48 -0.07 23.39
C VAL A 339 17.73 -1.12 22.30
N LYS A 340 17.62 -0.72 21.02
CA LYS A 340 17.87 -1.57 19.85
C LYS A 340 18.61 -0.74 18.81
N ASN A 341 19.69 -1.31 18.28
CA ASN A 341 20.46 -0.66 17.22
C ASN A 341 19.68 -0.54 15.93
N ALA A 342 19.96 0.48 15.14
CA ALA A 342 19.57 0.54 13.74
C ALA A 342 20.28 -0.58 12.95
N TYR A 343 19.62 -1.09 11.93
CA TYR A 343 20.21 -2.10 11.03
C TYR A 343 19.62 -2.03 9.63
N ALA A 344 20.38 -2.50 8.66
CA ALA A 344 19.85 -2.87 7.34
C ALA A 344 19.44 -4.35 7.36
N ILE A 345 18.40 -4.69 6.61
CA ILE A 345 18.01 -6.07 6.38
C ILE A 345 17.97 -6.34 4.89
N GLU A 346 18.66 -7.39 4.45
CA GLU A 346 18.58 -7.94 3.11
C GLU A 346 17.67 -9.17 3.09
N TYR A 347 16.98 -9.38 1.98
CA TYR A 347 16.07 -10.51 1.78
C TYR A 347 15.91 -10.83 0.30
N ASP A 348 15.53 -12.06 0.00
CA ASP A 348 15.22 -12.50 -1.36
C ASP A 348 13.77 -12.11 -1.72
N CYS A 349 13.60 -11.68 -2.96
CA CYS A 349 12.31 -11.37 -3.59
C CYS A 349 12.33 -11.79 -5.05
N ILE A 350 11.20 -11.70 -5.73
CA ILE A 350 11.10 -12.07 -7.15
C ILE A 350 11.15 -10.84 -8.05
N ASN A 351 11.45 -11.09 -9.34
CA ASN A 351 11.10 -10.17 -10.41
C ASN A 351 9.58 -10.25 -10.65
N PRO A 352 8.78 -9.20 -10.29
CA PRO A 352 7.31 -9.28 -10.33
C PRO A 352 6.73 -9.31 -11.75
N ARG A 353 7.53 -9.08 -12.78
CA ARG A 353 7.10 -9.21 -14.18
C ARG A 353 6.77 -10.64 -14.60
N GLN A 354 7.13 -11.62 -13.77
CA GLN A 354 6.72 -13.02 -13.91
C GLN A 354 5.25 -13.27 -13.51
N LEU A 355 4.57 -12.24 -13.00
CA LEU A 355 3.19 -12.31 -12.56
C LEU A 355 2.24 -11.72 -13.60
N TYR A 356 1.03 -12.27 -13.65
CA TYR A 356 -0.13 -11.62 -14.26
C TYR A 356 -0.65 -10.47 -13.38
N PRO A 357 -1.51 -9.58 -13.89
CA PRO A 357 -2.20 -8.58 -13.06
C PRO A 357 -3.05 -9.17 -11.93
N THR A 358 -3.35 -10.46 -11.97
CA THR A 358 -4.02 -11.24 -10.92
C THR A 358 -3.08 -11.62 -9.78
N LEU A 359 -1.79 -11.34 -9.90
CA LEU A 359 -0.68 -11.79 -9.04
C LEU A 359 -0.40 -13.29 -9.08
N GLU A 360 -0.94 -14.00 -10.07
CA GLU A 360 -0.59 -15.38 -10.39
C GLU A 360 0.71 -15.45 -11.22
N PHE A 361 1.55 -16.45 -10.96
CA PHE A 361 2.74 -16.70 -11.77
C PHE A 361 2.38 -17.18 -13.18
N LYS A 362 2.99 -16.59 -14.20
CA LYS A 362 2.76 -16.94 -15.60
C LYS A 362 3.14 -18.38 -15.95
N LYS A 363 4.14 -18.94 -15.26
CA LYS A 363 4.68 -20.28 -15.52
C LYS A 363 4.10 -21.38 -14.65
N ILE A 364 3.47 -21.07 -13.54
CA ILE A 364 2.98 -22.04 -12.56
C ILE A 364 1.56 -21.69 -12.18
N LYS A 365 0.61 -22.47 -12.68
CA LYS A 365 -0.81 -22.26 -12.39
C LYS A 365 -1.13 -22.55 -10.93
N GLY A 366 -1.95 -21.70 -10.32
CA GLY A 366 -2.33 -21.82 -8.91
C GLY A 366 -1.28 -21.28 -7.93
N LEU A 367 -0.16 -20.72 -8.42
CA LEU A 367 0.85 -20.07 -7.59
C LEU A 367 0.68 -18.55 -7.68
N PHE A 368 0.45 -17.92 -6.53
CA PHE A 368 0.27 -16.48 -6.37
C PHE A 368 1.32 -15.91 -5.41
N SER A 369 1.51 -14.59 -5.45
CA SER A 369 2.37 -13.94 -4.46
C SER A 369 1.95 -12.50 -4.16
N GLY A 370 2.38 -11.98 -3.00
CA GLY A 370 2.07 -10.62 -2.58
C GLY A 370 3.08 -10.05 -1.60
N GLY A 371 3.07 -8.71 -1.47
CA GLY A 371 3.86 -7.95 -0.53
C GLY A 371 5.29 -7.71 -0.95
N GLN A 372 6.21 -7.63 0.03
CA GLN A 372 7.62 -7.35 -0.23
C GLN A 372 8.31 -8.43 -1.05
N PHE A 373 7.81 -9.63 -1.04
CA PHE A 373 8.28 -10.72 -1.90
C PHE A 373 8.15 -10.38 -3.39
N ASN A 374 7.17 -9.55 -3.78
CA ASN A 374 7.02 -9.02 -5.14
C ASN A 374 7.88 -7.77 -5.41
N GLY A 375 8.84 -7.46 -4.55
CA GLY A 375 9.73 -6.31 -4.72
C GLY A 375 9.09 -4.95 -4.40
N SER A 376 7.99 -4.92 -3.66
CA SER A 376 7.42 -3.69 -3.09
C SER A 376 7.99 -3.41 -1.69
N SER A 377 7.74 -2.20 -1.15
CA SER A 377 8.10 -1.82 0.21
C SER A 377 6.96 -1.05 0.87
N GLY A 378 6.54 -1.49 2.05
CA GLY A 378 5.50 -0.88 2.89
C GLY A 378 4.41 -1.87 3.29
N TYR A 379 3.83 -1.64 4.47
CA TYR A 379 2.80 -2.50 5.04
C TYR A 379 1.50 -2.48 4.22
N GLU A 380 1.14 -1.30 3.74
CA GLU A 380 -0.09 -1.04 2.98
C GLU A 380 -0.01 -1.64 1.58
N GLU A 381 1.15 -1.51 0.92
CA GLU A 381 1.42 -2.16 -0.36
C GLU A 381 1.39 -3.69 -0.22
N ALA A 382 1.90 -4.20 0.89
CA ALA A 382 1.88 -5.63 1.18
C ALA A 382 0.45 -6.14 1.41
N ALA A 383 -0.32 -5.46 2.26
CA ALA A 383 -1.69 -5.82 2.56
C ALA A 383 -2.58 -5.79 1.30
N ALA A 384 -2.45 -4.75 0.47
CA ALA A 384 -3.20 -4.61 -0.78
C ALA A 384 -2.91 -5.77 -1.75
N GLN A 385 -1.65 -6.12 -1.96
CA GLN A 385 -1.28 -7.26 -2.81
C GLN A 385 -1.74 -8.59 -2.21
N GLY A 386 -1.60 -8.76 -0.89
CA GLY A 386 -2.05 -9.96 -0.20
C GLY A 386 -3.54 -10.20 -0.37
N LEU A 387 -4.36 -9.14 -0.23
CA LEU A 387 -5.81 -9.22 -0.46
C LEU A 387 -6.13 -9.65 -1.90
N ILE A 388 -5.54 -9.00 -2.90
CA ILE A 388 -5.81 -9.32 -4.31
C ILE A 388 -5.33 -10.75 -4.65
N ALA A 389 -4.14 -11.14 -4.19
CA ALA A 389 -3.63 -12.50 -4.40
C ALA A 389 -4.52 -13.56 -3.73
N GLY A 390 -4.98 -13.30 -2.51
CA GLY A 390 -5.89 -14.19 -1.77
C GLY A 390 -7.25 -14.32 -2.44
N ILE A 391 -7.85 -13.19 -2.89
CA ILE A 391 -9.09 -13.21 -3.67
C ILE A 391 -8.91 -14.05 -4.93
N ASN A 392 -7.84 -13.81 -5.69
CA ASN A 392 -7.64 -14.47 -6.98
C ASN A 392 -7.26 -15.94 -6.84
N ALA A 393 -6.53 -16.31 -5.80
CA ALA A 393 -6.32 -17.72 -5.45
C ALA A 393 -7.66 -18.42 -5.14
N ALA A 394 -8.54 -17.75 -4.40
CA ALA A 394 -9.88 -18.28 -4.11
C ALA A 394 -10.74 -18.37 -5.38
N MET A 395 -10.71 -17.36 -6.24
CA MET A 395 -11.46 -17.38 -7.51
C MET A 395 -10.99 -18.51 -8.44
N GLU A 396 -9.67 -18.74 -8.52
CA GLU A 396 -9.10 -19.88 -9.28
C GLU A 396 -9.62 -21.23 -8.74
N VAL A 397 -9.61 -21.42 -7.42
CA VAL A 397 -10.11 -22.66 -6.79
C VAL A 397 -11.59 -22.85 -7.00
N LEU A 398 -12.38 -21.76 -6.98
CA LEU A 398 -13.83 -21.78 -7.18
C LEU A 398 -14.23 -21.84 -8.66
N GLY A 399 -13.29 -21.72 -9.60
CA GLY A 399 -13.58 -21.65 -11.03
C GLY A 399 -14.37 -20.39 -11.43
N LYS A 400 -14.16 -19.28 -10.71
CA LYS A 400 -14.81 -17.98 -10.95
C LYS A 400 -13.84 -17.00 -11.62
N GLU A 401 -14.40 -15.92 -12.18
CA GLU A 401 -13.60 -14.84 -12.76
C GLU A 401 -12.72 -14.18 -11.70
N GLN A 402 -11.43 -14.01 -12.01
CA GLN A 402 -10.45 -13.37 -11.14
C GLN A 402 -10.65 -11.84 -11.15
N LEU A 403 -10.34 -11.21 -10.02
CA LEU A 403 -10.43 -9.76 -9.84
C LEU A 403 -9.17 -9.08 -10.39
N ILE A 404 -9.35 -8.19 -11.35
CA ILE A 404 -8.33 -7.27 -11.84
C ILE A 404 -8.83 -5.84 -11.63
N LEU A 405 -8.02 -5.01 -10.98
CA LEU A 405 -8.26 -3.58 -10.83
C LEU A 405 -7.37 -2.83 -11.81
N ASP A 406 -7.97 -1.97 -12.62
CA ASP A 406 -7.19 -1.15 -13.53
C ASP A 406 -6.70 0.16 -12.86
N ARG A 407 -5.76 0.84 -13.52
CA ARG A 407 -5.15 2.09 -13.03
C ARG A 407 -6.15 3.25 -12.87
N SER A 408 -7.29 3.20 -13.56
CA SER A 408 -8.34 4.22 -13.46
C SER A 408 -9.34 3.95 -12.34
N GLU A 409 -9.30 2.77 -11.72
CA GLU A 409 -10.24 2.34 -10.69
C GLU A 409 -9.68 2.42 -9.29
N ALA A 410 -8.37 2.14 -9.12
CA ALA A 410 -7.76 2.04 -7.80
C ALA A 410 -6.25 2.32 -7.80
N TYR A 411 -5.75 2.87 -6.69
CA TYR A 411 -4.30 2.88 -6.39
C TYR A 411 -3.73 1.47 -6.30
N ILE A 412 -4.51 0.49 -5.83
CA ILE A 412 -4.14 -0.94 -5.87
C ILE A 412 -3.90 -1.39 -7.31
N GLY A 413 -4.75 -0.95 -8.25
CA GLY A 413 -4.56 -1.19 -9.68
C GLY A 413 -3.28 -0.56 -10.22
N VAL A 414 -2.98 0.68 -9.84
CA VAL A 414 -1.72 1.37 -10.20
C VAL A 414 -0.51 0.61 -9.64
N LEU A 415 -0.56 0.20 -8.38
CA LEU A 415 0.49 -0.57 -7.71
C LEU A 415 0.81 -1.88 -8.46
N ILE A 416 -0.21 -2.68 -8.73
CA ILE A 416 -0.03 -3.99 -9.37
C ILE A 416 0.42 -3.83 -10.82
N ASP A 417 -0.20 -2.93 -11.59
CA ASP A 417 0.21 -2.68 -12.96
C ASP A 417 1.66 -2.20 -13.06
N ASP A 418 2.09 -1.29 -12.19
CA ASP A 418 3.48 -0.85 -12.14
C ASP A 418 4.45 -2.00 -11.82
N LEU A 419 4.09 -2.89 -10.89
CA LEU A 419 4.93 -4.04 -10.52
C LEU A 419 5.09 -5.02 -11.69
N VAL A 420 4.01 -5.37 -12.38
CA VAL A 420 4.04 -6.42 -13.42
C VAL A 420 4.48 -5.91 -14.80
N THR A 421 4.50 -4.60 -15.03
CA THR A 421 4.84 -4.01 -16.34
C THR A 421 6.12 -3.21 -16.37
N LYS A 422 6.53 -2.58 -15.26
CA LYS A 422 7.71 -1.72 -15.21
C LYS A 422 8.94 -2.45 -14.71
N GLU A 423 10.11 -2.05 -15.19
CA GLU A 423 11.37 -2.48 -14.60
C GLU A 423 11.59 -1.79 -13.26
N ASN A 424 11.67 -2.58 -12.21
CA ASN A 424 11.95 -2.11 -10.86
C ASN A 424 13.27 -2.74 -10.39
N HIS A 425 14.34 -1.94 -10.42
CA HIS A 425 15.65 -2.34 -9.91
C HIS A 425 15.85 -1.97 -8.44
N GLU A 426 14.84 -1.40 -7.81
CA GLU A 426 14.79 -0.98 -6.42
C GLU A 426 13.42 -1.31 -5.82
N PRO A 427 13.29 -1.46 -4.49
CA PRO A 427 12.00 -1.70 -3.85
C PRO A 427 10.97 -0.64 -4.24
N TYR A 428 9.88 -1.10 -4.86
CA TYR A 428 8.78 -0.23 -5.30
C TYR A 428 8.04 0.37 -4.09
N ARG A 429 7.73 1.64 -4.17
CA ARG A 429 6.88 2.33 -3.19
C ARG A 429 5.78 3.11 -3.89
N MET A 430 4.56 2.97 -3.37
CA MET A 430 3.43 3.74 -3.87
C MET A 430 3.57 5.23 -3.51
N MET A 431 3.29 6.09 -4.49
CA MET A 431 3.27 7.55 -4.32
C MET A 431 2.11 8.14 -5.13
N THR A 432 1.57 9.27 -4.66
CA THR A 432 0.48 9.97 -5.36
C THR A 432 0.84 10.36 -6.80
N SER A 433 2.12 10.63 -7.08
CA SER A 433 2.60 10.98 -8.43
C SER A 433 2.53 9.82 -9.44
N ARG A 434 2.36 8.58 -8.98
CA ARG A 434 2.26 7.41 -9.87
C ARG A 434 0.86 7.23 -10.44
N ALA A 435 -0.15 7.81 -9.82
CA ALA A 435 -1.53 7.75 -10.28
C ALA A 435 -1.85 8.93 -11.22
N GLU A 436 -2.38 8.61 -12.40
CA GLU A 436 -2.77 9.58 -13.42
C GLU A 436 -4.08 10.29 -13.06
N TYR A 437 -5.01 9.58 -12.42
CA TYR A 437 -6.38 10.03 -12.16
C TYR A 437 -6.63 10.33 -10.68
N ARG A 438 -5.70 11.06 -10.03
CA ARG A 438 -5.70 11.27 -8.58
C ARG A 438 -6.99 11.84 -8.01
N LEU A 439 -7.68 12.71 -8.75
CA LEU A 439 -8.92 13.32 -8.29
C LEU A 439 -10.09 12.32 -8.32
N LEU A 440 -10.04 11.31 -9.18
CA LEU A 440 -11.01 10.21 -9.18
C LEU A 440 -10.68 9.16 -8.10
N LEU A 441 -9.38 8.93 -7.85
CA LEU A 441 -8.88 7.88 -6.94
C LEU A 441 -8.61 8.41 -5.53
N ARG A 442 -9.52 9.20 -4.97
CA ARG A 442 -9.36 9.74 -3.61
C ARG A 442 -9.60 8.66 -2.55
N GLN A 443 -9.01 8.85 -1.38
CA GLN A 443 -9.25 7.95 -0.25
C GLN A 443 -10.69 8.05 0.29
N ASP A 444 -11.30 9.25 0.23
CA ASP A 444 -12.62 9.54 0.75
C ASP A 444 -13.76 8.87 -0.03
N ASN A 445 -13.53 8.50 -1.29
CA ASN A 445 -14.51 7.86 -2.17
C ASN A 445 -14.19 6.40 -2.52
N ALA A 446 -13.27 5.75 -1.81
CA ALA A 446 -12.87 4.38 -2.13
C ALA A 446 -14.02 3.37 -2.01
N ASP A 447 -14.93 3.57 -1.07
CA ASP A 447 -16.15 2.78 -0.91
C ASP A 447 -17.07 2.89 -2.14
N LEU A 448 -17.33 4.09 -2.62
CA LEU A 448 -18.14 4.35 -3.81
C LEU A 448 -17.55 3.70 -5.08
N ARG A 449 -16.22 3.58 -5.17
CA ARG A 449 -15.54 2.98 -6.33
C ARG A 449 -15.46 1.46 -6.26
N LEU A 450 -15.21 0.89 -5.09
CA LEU A 450 -14.73 -0.49 -4.96
C LEU A 450 -15.63 -1.41 -4.13
N ARG A 451 -16.56 -0.90 -3.32
CA ARG A 451 -17.42 -1.74 -2.47
C ARG A 451 -18.24 -2.74 -3.28
N LYS A 452 -18.72 -2.35 -4.46
CA LYS A 452 -19.41 -3.24 -5.40
C LYS A 452 -18.55 -4.43 -5.80
N LYS A 453 -17.27 -4.21 -6.07
CA LYS A 453 -16.32 -5.29 -6.42
C LYS A 453 -16.08 -6.23 -5.24
N GLY A 454 -15.94 -5.69 -4.03
CA GLY A 454 -15.86 -6.49 -2.81
C GLY A 454 -17.10 -7.35 -2.57
N TRP A 455 -18.27 -6.81 -2.85
CA TRP A 455 -19.54 -7.55 -2.81
C TRP A 455 -19.61 -8.64 -3.89
N GLN A 456 -19.24 -8.33 -5.12
CA GLN A 456 -19.24 -9.28 -6.24
C GLN A 456 -18.32 -10.48 -6.01
N VAL A 457 -17.18 -10.29 -5.39
CA VAL A 457 -16.27 -11.40 -5.03
C VAL A 457 -16.71 -12.15 -3.77
N GLY A 458 -17.62 -11.58 -2.97
CA GLY A 458 -18.20 -12.23 -1.79
C GLY A 458 -17.54 -11.87 -0.45
N LEU A 459 -16.66 -10.87 -0.40
CA LEU A 459 -16.02 -10.39 0.84
C LEU A 459 -16.81 -9.29 1.56
N VAL A 460 -17.72 -8.64 0.87
CA VAL A 460 -18.63 -7.62 1.41
C VAL A 460 -20.04 -8.15 1.37
N ASP A 461 -20.77 -8.05 2.48
CA ASP A 461 -22.15 -8.50 2.60
C ASP A 461 -23.16 -7.52 1.96
N ASP A 462 -24.39 -8.02 1.79
CA ASP A 462 -25.49 -7.25 1.17
C ASP A 462 -25.84 -5.98 1.96
N GLU A 463 -25.82 -6.04 3.30
CA GLU A 463 -26.13 -4.88 4.15
C GLU A 463 -25.08 -3.76 3.98
N THR A 464 -23.82 -4.13 3.99
CA THR A 464 -22.70 -3.19 3.79
C THR A 464 -22.73 -2.57 2.40
N TYR A 465 -23.05 -3.35 1.38
CA TYR A 465 -23.19 -2.82 0.02
C TYR A 465 -24.43 -1.91 -0.12
N ALA A 466 -25.56 -2.27 0.50
CA ALA A 466 -26.76 -1.45 0.50
C ALA A 466 -26.53 -0.05 1.12
N LYS A 467 -25.71 0.04 2.18
CA LYS A 467 -25.31 1.33 2.79
C LYS A 467 -24.56 2.24 1.80
N VAL A 468 -23.74 1.67 0.95
CA VAL A 468 -23.01 2.44 -0.09
C VAL A 468 -23.95 2.92 -1.19
N LEU A 469 -24.91 2.10 -1.62
CA LEU A 469 -25.93 2.51 -2.59
C LEU A 469 -26.79 3.66 -2.04
N GLU A 470 -27.16 3.60 -0.77
CA GLU A 470 -27.91 4.68 -0.10
C GLU A 470 -27.07 5.96 0.00
N LYS A 471 -25.78 5.86 0.36
CA LYS A 471 -24.85 6.98 0.36
C LYS A 471 -24.76 7.63 -1.03
N GLU A 472 -24.61 6.83 -2.08
CA GLU A 472 -24.56 7.32 -3.45
C GLU A 472 -25.84 8.06 -3.85
N ARG A 473 -26.99 7.51 -3.50
CA ARG A 473 -28.30 8.14 -3.72
C ARG A 473 -28.39 9.51 -3.03
N LEU A 474 -28.05 9.58 -1.74
CA LEU A 474 -28.09 10.82 -0.95
C LEU A 474 -27.15 11.89 -1.52
N ILE A 475 -25.95 11.50 -1.98
CA ILE A 475 -25.00 12.42 -2.62
C ILE A 475 -25.62 13.01 -3.89
N GLN A 476 -26.20 12.19 -4.76
CA GLN A 476 -26.80 12.65 -6.02
C GLN A 476 -28.02 13.54 -5.80
N GLU A 477 -28.89 13.17 -4.90
CA GLU A 477 -30.08 13.97 -4.56
C GLU A 477 -29.69 15.34 -4.00
N GLU A 478 -28.68 15.40 -3.13
CA GLU A 478 -28.24 16.65 -2.54
C GLU A 478 -27.52 17.54 -3.55
N ILE A 479 -26.68 16.99 -4.43
CA ILE A 479 -26.06 17.74 -5.53
C ILE A 479 -27.16 18.35 -6.40
N GLN A 480 -28.15 17.58 -6.81
CA GLN A 480 -29.27 18.06 -7.62
C GLN A 480 -30.08 19.13 -6.89
N ARG A 481 -30.32 18.97 -5.58
CA ARG A 481 -31.03 19.95 -4.77
C ARG A 481 -30.33 21.30 -4.72
N VAL A 482 -29.01 21.32 -4.43
CA VAL A 482 -28.27 22.59 -4.34
C VAL A 482 -28.03 23.26 -5.70
N GLU A 483 -27.99 22.47 -6.79
CA GLU A 483 -27.96 23.00 -8.16
C GLU A 483 -29.24 23.71 -8.54
N ASN A 484 -30.40 23.26 -8.03
CA ASN A 484 -31.72 23.82 -8.30
C ASN A 484 -32.20 24.79 -7.23
N THR A 485 -31.44 25.01 -6.16
CA THR A 485 -31.81 25.97 -5.09
C THR A 485 -31.14 27.31 -5.32
N ASN A 486 -31.91 28.33 -5.69
CA ASN A 486 -31.41 29.66 -5.94
C ASN A 486 -31.47 30.52 -4.67
N VAL A 487 -30.47 31.37 -4.47
CA VAL A 487 -30.38 32.37 -3.43
C VAL A 487 -30.23 33.75 -4.06
N GLY A 488 -30.92 34.71 -3.45
CA GLY A 488 -30.88 36.12 -3.88
C GLY A 488 -29.83 36.92 -3.10
N MET A 489 -29.78 38.21 -3.41
CA MET A 489 -28.92 39.21 -2.74
C MET A 489 -29.45 39.63 -1.37
N THR A 490 -29.82 38.70 -0.51
CA THR A 490 -30.29 39.00 0.86
C THR A 490 -29.14 39.45 1.75
N GLU A 491 -29.45 40.19 2.82
CA GLU A 491 -28.46 40.63 3.80
C GLU A 491 -27.65 39.44 4.36
N ALA A 492 -28.32 38.32 4.68
CA ALA A 492 -27.67 37.11 5.17
C ALA A 492 -26.65 36.53 4.18
N VAL A 493 -26.98 36.52 2.88
CA VAL A 493 -26.06 36.04 1.83
C VAL A 493 -24.88 36.99 1.68
N GLN A 494 -25.09 38.30 1.65
CA GLN A 494 -24.00 39.27 1.50
C GLN A 494 -23.07 39.26 2.72
N SER A 495 -23.62 39.16 3.95
CA SER A 495 -22.83 39.04 5.19
C SER A 495 -21.99 37.76 5.22
N LEU A 496 -22.53 36.64 4.76
CA LEU A 496 -21.74 35.40 4.61
C LEU A 496 -20.55 35.59 3.66
N LEU A 497 -20.80 36.20 2.49
CA LEU A 497 -19.76 36.46 1.51
C LEU A 497 -18.68 37.39 2.05
N GLU A 498 -19.06 38.47 2.70
CA GLU A 498 -18.15 39.42 3.33
C GLU A 498 -17.28 38.73 4.41
N SER A 499 -17.91 37.93 5.29
CA SER A 499 -17.20 37.20 6.36
C SER A 499 -16.14 36.21 5.83
N LYS A 500 -16.31 35.73 4.60
CA LYS A 500 -15.40 34.82 3.92
C LYS A 500 -14.45 35.52 2.94
N GLY A 501 -14.49 36.85 2.85
CA GLY A 501 -13.68 37.60 1.89
C GLY A 501 -14.06 37.35 0.42
N SER A 502 -15.27 36.85 0.17
CA SER A 502 -15.76 36.53 -1.17
C SER A 502 -16.48 37.70 -1.79
N THR A 503 -16.46 37.78 -3.13
CA THR A 503 -17.11 38.89 -3.87
C THR A 503 -18.63 38.91 -3.67
N PRO A 504 -19.23 40.06 -3.35
CA PRO A 504 -20.68 40.20 -3.21
C PRO A 504 -21.45 39.76 -4.47
N LEU A 505 -22.69 39.28 -4.26
CA LEU A 505 -23.58 38.94 -5.39
C LEU A 505 -24.12 40.19 -6.06
N LYS A 506 -24.20 40.14 -7.40
CA LYS A 506 -24.86 41.16 -8.24
C LYS A 506 -26.20 40.66 -8.81
N SER A 507 -26.47 39.38 -8.73
CA SER A 507 -27.71 38.71 -9.16
C SER A 507 -27.91 37.41 -8.36
N GLY A 508 -29.12 36.85 -8.42
CA GLY A 508 -29.38 35.52 -7.82
C GLY A 508 -28.59 34.43 -8.53
N ILE A 509 -28.07 33.46 -7.77
CA ILE A 509 -27.33 32.31 -8.24
C ILE A 509 -27.74 31.04 -7.48
N SER A 510 -27.37 29.85 -7.99
CA SER A 510 -27.64 28.62 -7.25
C SER A 510 -26.70 28.46 -6.05
N LEU A 511 -27.10 27.66 -5.06
CA LEU A 511 -26.22 27.27 -3.94
C LEU A 511 -24.96 26.56 -4.45
N ALA A 512 -25.09 25.75 -5.49
CA ALA A 512 -23.94 25.07 -6.12
C ALA A 512 -22.91 26.07 -6.68
N GLU A 513 -23.37 27.19 -7.28
CA GLU A 513 -22.45 28.22 -7.77
C GLU A 513 -21.73 28.96 -6.63
N LEU A 514 -22.36 29.09 -5.45
CA LEU A 514 -21.69 29.60 -4.25
C LEU A 514 -20.63 28.61 -3.75
N ILE A 515 -20.96 27.34 -3.66
CA ILE A 515 -20.04 26.28 -3.20
C ILE A 515 -18.83 26.16 -4.15
N ARG A 516 -18.99 26.41 -5.44
CA ARG A 516 -17.88 26.41 -6.42
C ARG A 516 -16.85 27.52 -6.17
N ARG A 517 -17.19 28.58 -5.42
CA ARG A 517 -16.23 29.64 -5.10
C ARG A 517 -15.11 29.10 -4.20
N PRO A 518 -13.85 29.53 -4.40
CA PRO A 518 -12.72 29.05 -3.57
C PRO A 518 -12.94 29.25 -2.07
N ASP A 519 -13.54 30.38 -1.71
CA ASP A 519 -13.69 30.88 -0.34
C ASP A 519 -14.85 30.23 0.44
N LEU A 520 -15.70 29.46 -0.23
CA LEU A 520 -16.91 28.87 0.35
C LEU A 520 -16.90 27.35 0.23
N SER A 521 -17.55 26.70 1.17
CA SER A 521 -17.77 25.25 1.17
C SER A 521 -19.26 24.93 1.29
N TYR A 522 -19.62 23.65 1.14
CA TYR A 522 -20.97 23.17 1.41
C TYR A 522 -21.38 23.44 2.88
N GLU A 523 -20.45 23.39 3.82
CA GLU A 523 -20.72 23.71 5.23
C GLU A 523 -20.98 25.19 5.46
N ASP A 524 -20.23 26.07 4.79
CA ASP A 524 -20.39 27.54 4.95
C ASP A 524 -21.77 28.03 4.52
N VAL A 525 -22.35 27.44 3.47
CA VAL A 525 -23.68 27.82 2.98
C VAL A 525 -24.84 27.33 3.88
N ALA A 526 -24.54 26.49 4.91
CA ALA A 526 -25.56 26.01 5.84
C ALA A 526 -26.35 27.15 6.52
N THR A 527 -25.70 28.27 6.79
CA THR A 527 -26.32 29.44 7.45
C THR A 527 -27.40 30.10 6.63
N ILE A 528 -27.36 29.96 5.31
CA ILE A 528 -28.31 30.56 4.37
C ILE A 528 -29.25 29.54 3.72
N ASP A 529 -28.97 28.25 3.86
CA ASP A 529 -29.76 27.15 3.29
C ASP A 529 -30.78 26.60 4.30
N LYS A 530 -31.93 27.24 4.36
CA LYS A 530 -33.02 26.87 5.30
C LYS A 530 -33.63 25.48 5.04
N LYS A 531 -33.37 24.87 3.88
CA LYS A 531 -33.91 23.55 3.48
C LYS A 531 -32.85 22.48 3.48
N ARG A 532 -31.69 22.76 4.07
CA ARG A 532 -30.58 21.82 4.14
C ARG A 532 -31.01 20.56 4.89
N PRO A 533 -30.87 19.36 4.30
CA PRO A 533 -31.13 18.11 5.00
C PRO A 533 -30.00 17.80 6.01
N GLU A 534 -30.33 17.01 7.02
CA GLU A 534 -29.35 16.45 7.92
C GLU A 534 -28.71 15.22 7.23
N LEU A 535 -27.44 15.33 6.89
CA LEU A 535 -26.68 14.31 6.19
C LEU A 535 -25.45 13.92 7.00
N ALA A 536 -25.00 12.65 6.85
CA ALA A 536 -23.75 12.20 7.41
C ALA A 536 -22.58 13.03 6.86
N TRP A 537 -21.53 13.21 7.67
CA TRP A 537 -20.39 14.05 7.33
C TRP A 537 -19.69 13.65 6.03
N ASP A 538 -19.58 12.34 5.78
CA ASP A 538 -18.95 11.78 4.59
C ASP A 538 -19.78 11.98 3.31
N VAL A 539 -21.11 12.04 3.43
CA VAL A 539 -22.02 12.46 2.34
C VAL A 539 -21.80 13.95 2.05
N GLN A 540 -21.76 14.80 3.08
CA GLN A 540 -21.52 16.25 2.93
C GLN A 540 -20.17 16.53 2.27
N GLU A 541 -19.11 15.79 2.65
CA GLU A 541 -17.78 15.89 2.04
C GLU A 541 -17.83 15.56 0.55
N GLN A 542 -18.51 14.47 0.17
CA GLN A 542 -18.67 14.08 -1.25
C GLN A 542 -19.44 15.13 -2.04
N VAL A 543 -20.52 15.68 -1.49
CA VAL A 543 -21.28 16.77 -2.12
C VAL A 543 -20.37 17.97 -2.38
N ASN A 544 -19.63 18.41 -1.37
CA ASN A 544 -18.70 19.54 -1.48
C ASN A 544 -17.64 19.31 -2.56
N ILE A 545 -16.98 18.15 -2.56
CA ILE A 545 -15.91 17.84 -3.50
C ILE A 545 -16.45 17.74 -4.94
N ASN A 546 -17.56 17.02 -5.14
CA ASN A 546 -18.14 16.85 -6.46
C ASN A 546 -18.58 18.19 -7.08
N ILE A 547 -19.13 19.11 -6.31
CA ILE A 547 -19.54 20.44 -6.79
C ILE A 547 -18.30 21.29 -7.09
N LYS A 548 -17.34 21.38 -6.17
CA LYS A 548 -16.15 22.24 -6.33
C LYS A 548 -15.26 21.82 -7.50
N TYR A 549 -15.09 20.52 -7.70
CA TYR A 549 -14.14 19.96 -8.66
C TYR A 549 -14.81 19.36 -9.92
N ASP A 550 -16.11 19.62 -10.13
CA ASP A 550 -16.92 19.07 -11.22
C ASP A 550 -16.21 19.14 -12.60
N GLY A 551 -15.72 20.32 -12.99
CA GLY A 551 -15.04 20.50 -14.27
C GLY A 551 -13.75 19.67 -14.43
N TYR A 552 -13.00 19.50 -13.34
CA TYR A 552 -11.79 18.67 -13.33
C TYR A 552 -12.13 17.19 -13.33
N ILE A 553 -13.15 16.78 -12.58
CA ILE A 553 -13.63 15.39 -12.53
C ILE A 553 -14.10 14.96 -13.92
N ARG A 554 -14.95 15.75 -14.58
CA ARG A 554 -15.42 15.47 -15.96
C ARG A 554 -14.27 15.35 -16.96
N ARG A 555 -13.23 16.18 -16.82
CA ARG A 555 -12.04 16.10 -17.69
C ARG A 555 -11.29 14.78 -17.48
N GLN A 556 -11.07 14.37 -16.23
CA GLN A 556 -10.42 13.09 -15.94
C GLN A 556 -11.28 11.90 -16.39
N MET A 557 -12.60 11.95 -16.24
CA MET A 557 -13.49 10.90 -16.73
C MET A 557 -13.37 10.68 -18.25
N LYS A 558 -13.28 11.76 -19.04
CA LYS A 558 -13.02 11.63 -20.48
C LYS A 558 -11.68 10.97 -20.80
N GLN A 559 -10.64 11.27 -20.02
CA GLN A 559 -9.34 10.60 -20.16
C GLN A 559 -9.43 9.11 -19.82
N VAL A 560 -10.18 8.77 -18.78
CA VAL A 560 -10.44 7.36 -18.37
C VAL A 560 -11.19 6.61 -19.48
N GLU A 561 -12.18 7.21 -20.13
CA GLU A 561 -12.88 6.57 -21.25
C GLU A 561 -11.93 6.23 -22.41
N GLN A 562 -10.99 7.12 -22.73
CA GLN A 562 -9.95 6.86 -23.72
C GLN A 562 -9.00 5.74 -23.29
N PHE A 563 -8.57 5.76 -22.03
CA PHE A 563 -7.75 4.72 -21.45
C PHE A 563 -8.44 3.35 -21.52
N LYS A 564 -9.70 3.25 -21.10
CA LYS A 564 -10.47 2.00 -21.13
C LYS A 564 -10.64 1.43 -22.54
N LYS A 565 -10.74 2.28 -23.56
CA LYS A 565 -10.75 1.82 -24.96
C LYS A 565 -9.46 1.10 -25.37
N LEU A 566 -8.31 1.55 -24.87
CA LEU A 566 -7.02 0.89 -25.13
C LEU A 566 -6.87 -0.40 -24.32
N GLU A 567 -7.32 -0.41 -23.05
CA GLU A 567 -7.31 -1.60 -22.20
C GLU A 567 -8.26 -2.71 -22.70
N ALA A 568 -9.36 -2.32 -23.31
CA ALA A 568 -10.31 -3.28 -23.91
C ALA A 568 -9.73 -4.03 -25.12
N LYS A 569 -8.72 -3.45 -25.79
CA LYS A 569 -8.04 -4.08 -26.93
C LYS A 569 -7.04 -5.12 -26.42
N LYS A 570 -7.49 -6.36 -26.27
CA LYS A 570 -6.67 -7.48 -25.77
C LYS A 570 -5.66 -7.92 -26.82
N ILE A 571 -4.47 -8.30 -26.37
CA ILE A 571 -3.41 -8.88 -27.19
C ILE A 571 -3.50 -10.40 -27.00
N PRO A 572 -3.55 -11.19 -28.10
CA PRO A 572 -3.54 -12.65 -28.01
C PRO A 572 -2.26 -13.15 -27.33
N GLU A 573 -2.39 -14.11 -26.40
CA GLU A 573 -1.24 -14.68 -25.68
C GLU A 573 -0.18 -15.29 -26.59
N ASN A 574 -0.63 -15.89 -27.72
CA ASN A 574 0.23 -16.52 -28.71
C ASN A 574 0.69 -15.58 -29.84
N LEU A 575 0.53 -14.26 -29.70
CA LEU A 575 0.98 -13.30 -30.70
C LEU A 575 2.50 -13.39 -30.87
N ASP A 576 2.92 -13.64 -32.13
CA ASP A 576 4.31 -13.69 -32.52
C ASP A 576 4.79 -12.29 -32.93
N TYR A 577 5.50 -11.61 -32.02
CA TYR A 577 5.98 -10.25 -32.27
C TYR A 577 7.08 -10.18 -33.33
N GLU A 578 7.75 -11.29 -33.69
CA GLU A 578 8.71 -11.34 -34.81
C GLU A 578 8.01 -11.12 -36.16
N LYS A 579 6.73 -11.48 -36.27
CA LYS A 579 5.94 -11.25 -37.49
C LYS A 579 5.49 -9.79 -37.66
N VAL A 580 5.56 -8.98 -36.61
CA VAL A 580 5.18 -7.55 -36.67
C VAL A 580 6.37 -6.73 -37.19
N LYS A 581 6.58 -6.76 -38.52
CA LYS A 581 7.78 -6.26 -39.21
C LYS A 581 8.14 -4.78 -38.96
N SER A 582 7.18 -3.93 -38.67
CA SER A 582 7.38 -2.49 -38.48
C SER A 582 7.64 -2.06 -37.04
N LEU A 583 7.71 -3.01 -36.08
CA LEU A 583 8.12 -2.70 -34.71
C LEU A 583 9.62 -2.46 -34.64
N ARG A 584 10.03 -1.46 -33.85
CA ARG A 584 11.43 -1.28 -33.49
C ARG A 584 11.96 -2.50 -32.73
N ILE A 585 13.24 -2.81 -32.91
CA ILE A 585 13.88 -3.99 -32.27
C ILE A 585 13.67 -3.95 -30.75
N GLU A 586 13.93 -2.81 -30.12
CA GLU A 586 13.73 -2.63 -28.66
C GLU A 586 12.28 -2.91 -28.25
N ALA A 587 11.31 -2.32 -28.94
CA ALA A 587 9.90 -2.52 -28.63
C ALA A 587 9.48 -3.97 -28.80
N ARG A 588 9.94 -4.65 -29.85
CA ARG A 588 9.70 -6.08 -30.09
C ARG A 588 10.24 -6.93 -28.97
N GLN A 589 11.51 -6.73 -28.56
CA GLN A 589 12.14 -7.45 -27.46
C GLN A 589 11.39 -7.24 -26.14
N LYS A 590 10.96 -6.00 -25.86
CA LYS A 590 10.21 -5.68 -24.67
C LYS A 590 8.81 -6.32 -24.67
N LEU A 591 8.09 -6.25 -25.79
CA LEU A 591 6.77 -6.89 -25.92
C LEU A 591 6.84 -8.41 -25.79
N GLU A 592 7.87 -9.04 -26.38
CA GLU A 592 8.12 -10.47 -26.24
C GLU A 592 8.46 -10.86 -24.80
N LEU A 593 9.28 -10.05 -24.12
CA LEU A 593 9.70 -10.30 -22.75
C LEU A 593 8.52 -10.14 -21.76
N TYR A 594 7.71 -9.10 -21.92
CA TYR A 594 6.66 -8.74 -20.95
C TYR A 594 5.31 -9.36 -21.23
N ARG A 595 5.04 -9.76 -22.47
CA ARG A 595 3.78 -10.36 -22.89
C ARG A 595 2.56 -9.60 -22.34
N PRO A 596 2.39 -8.31 -22.71
CA PRO A 596 1.27 -7.52 -22.21
C PRO A 596 -0.06 -8.10 -22.67
N VAL A 597 -1.07 -8.03 -21.79
CA VAL A 597 -2.41 -8.59 -22.05
C VAL A 597 -3.33 -7.63 -22.83
N SER A 598 -2.93 -6.35 -22.96
CA SER A 598 -3.71 -5.32 -23.66
C SER A 598 -2.80 -4.30 -24.35
N ILE A 599 -3.37 -3.59 -25.32
CA ILE A 599 -2.71 -2.44 -25.97
C ILE A 599 -2.41 -1.34 -24.94
N GLY A 600 -3.31 -1.10 -23.99
CA GLY A 600 -3.08 -0.15 -22.89
C GLY A 600 -1.88 -0.54 -22.07
N GLN A 601 -1.76 -1.80 -21.67
CA GLN A 601 -0.59 -2.30 -20.93
C GLN A 601 0.70 -2.19 -21.78
N ALA A 602 0.65 -2.58 -23.05
CA ALA A 602 1.78 -2.45 -23.96
C ALA A 602 2.31 -1.01 -24.06
N SER A 603 1.41 -0.02 -24.06
CA SER A 603 1.77 1.41 -24.16
C SER A 603 2.51 1.95 -22.93
N ARG A 604 2.47 1.26 -21.80
CA ARG A 604 3.14 1.63 -20.54
C ARG A 604 4.51 0.98 -20.35
N ILE A 605 4.87 0.04 -21.22
CA ILE A 605 6.17 -0.62 -21.17
C ILE A 605 7.27 0.36 -21.60
N SER A 606 8.28 0.53 -20.77
CA SER A 606 9.44 1.35 -21.10
C SER A 606 10.15 0.81 -22.34
N GLY A 607 10.42 1.67 -23.32
CA GLY A 607 10.98 1.30 -24.61
C GLY A 607 9.94 1.08 -25.72
N VAL A 608 8.65 1.04 -25.40
CA VAL A 608 7.56 0.98 -26.38
C VAL A 608 7.01 2.40 -26.60
N SER A 609 7.10 2.91 -27.82
CA SER A 609 6.65 4.27 -28.19
C SER A 609 5.22 4.28 -28.70
N PRO A 610 4.56 5.46 -28.77
CA PRO A 610 3.26 5.60 -29.41
C PRO A 610 3.22 5.13 -30.87
N ALA A 611 4.34 5.25 -31.60
CA ALA A 611 4.47 4.73 -32.96
C ALA A 611 4.42 3.20 -33.00
N ASP A 612 5.11 2.53 -32.07
CA ASP A 612 5.07 1.06 -31.94
C ASP A 612 3.66 0.57 -31.61
N ILE A 613 2.93 1.31 -30.75
CA ILE A 613 1.53 0.99 -30.42
C ILE A 613 0.64 1.13 -31.67
N SER A 614 0.85 2.15 -32.49
CA SER A 614 0.09 2.31 -33.74
C SER A 614 0.35 1.15 -34.70
N VAL A 615 1.60 0.72 -34.84
CA VAL A 615 1.97 -0.47 -35.64
C VAL A 615 1.30 -1.73 -35.12
N LEU A 616 1.33 -1.93 -33.82
CA LEU A 616 0.72 -3.11 -33.18
C LEU A 616 -0.80 -3.13 -33.38
N LEU A 617 -1.47 -1.98 -33.27
CA LEU A 617 -2.91 -1.85 -33.52
C LEU A 617 -3.28 -2.25 -34.94
N VAL A 618 -2.55 -1.74 -35.95
CA VAL A 618 -2.78 -2.06 -37.36
C VAL A 618 -2.57 -3.56 -37.61
N TYR A 619 -1.49 -4.13 -37.07
CA TYR A 619 -1.20 -5.55 -37.21
C TYR A 619 -2.29 -6.42 -36.59
N MET A 620 -2.77 -6.07 -35.40
CA MET A 620 -3.85 -6.82 -34.73
C MET A 620 -5.18 -6.77 -35.49
N GLU A 621 -5.47 -5.66 -36.14
CA GLU A 621 -6.66 -5.55 -37.00
C GLU A 621 -6.56 -6.46 -38.23
N GLN A 622 -5.38 -6.59 -38.82
CA GLN A 622 -5.11 -7.52 -39.92
C GLN A 622 -5.16 -8.98 -39.44
N TYR A 623 -4.48 -9.30 -38.35
CA TYR A 623 -4.49 -10.63 -37.75
C TYR A 623 -5.88 -11.11 -37.37
N GLY A 624 -6.74 -10.23 -36.82
CA GLY A 624 -8.12 -10.55 -36.51
C GLY A 624 -9.03 -10.78 -37.72
N ARG A 625 -8.66 -10.31 -38.91
CA ARG A 625 -9.35 -10.61 -40.17
C ARG A 625 -8.93 -11.97 -40.72
N GLU A 626 -7.63 -12.25 -40.69
CA GLU A 626 -7.08 -13.54 -41.15
C GLU A 626 -7.55 -14.76 -40.32
N GLN A 627 -7.91 -14.56 -39.05
CA GLN A 627 -8.46 -15.63 -38.20
C GLN A 627 -9.99 -15.85 -38.40
N LYS A 628 -10.67 -14.96 -39.13
CA LYS A 628 -12.10 -15.05 -39.43
C LYS A 628 -12.39 -15.58 -40.84
N GLU A 629 -11.38 -15.64 -41.69
CA GLU A 629 -11.39 -16.34 -42.99
C GLU A 629 -10.85 -17.77 -42.84
#